data_8ff3c25e9529d701fd0450e432a38765
#
_entry.id   8ff3c25e9529d701fd0450e432a38765
#
_cell.length_a   1.000
_cell.length_b   1.000
_cell.length_c   1.000
_cell.angle_alpha   90.00
_cell.angle_beta   90.00
_cell.angle_gamma   90.00
#
_symmetry.space_group_name_H-M   'P 1'
#
loop_
_entity.id
_entity.type
_entity.pdbx_description
1 polymer ?
#
loop_
_entity_poly.entity_id
_entity_poly.type
_entity_poly.pdbx_seq_one_letter_code
_entity_poly.pdbx_strand_id
1 'polypeptide(L)'
;MSGEDRKGTRVTFLDQTGAKSVEAVIADTVQVKRILPNIITKMNLPVMGPDGQPMSYSLDHKEGGKRLQENQTLPAAGVKEGDHLIVYPEIVAG
;
A
#
# COMPACT_ATOMS: atom_id res chain seq x y z
N MET A 1 -13.53 24.93 6.78
CA MET A 1 -12.99 24.55 6.70
C MET A 1 -12.30 23.78 6.56
N SER A 2 -12.36 23.59 6.23
CA SER A 2 -11.67 23.12 5.87
C SER A 2 -10.75 22.11 5.96
N GLY A 3 -9.56 22.20 5.58
CA GLY A 3 -8.57 21.18 5.60
C GLY A 3 -8.64 20.27 6.77
N GLU A 4 -9.18 20.74 7.81
CA GLU A 4 -9.26 19.91 9.00
C GLU A 4 -10.19 18.73 8.82
N ASP A 5 -11.02 18.75 7.82
CA ASP A 5 -11.85 17.60 7.52
C ASP A 5 -11.13 16.55 6.72
N ARG A 6 -9.93 16.87 6.30
CA ARG A 6 -9.14 15.93 5.56
C ARG A 6 -8.63 14.86 6.49
N LYS A 7 -9.20 13.70 6.36
CA LYS A 7 -8.79 12.55 7.16
C LYS A 7 -8.06 11.54 6.32
N GLY A 8 -7.43 11.99 5.26
CA GLY A 8 -6.75 11.11 4.34
C GLY A 8 -5.44 11.67 3.84
N THR A 9 -4.61 10.79 3.35
CA THR A 9 -3.30 11.12 2.78
C THR A 9 -3.28 10.65 1.35
N ARG A 10 -2.91 11.52 0.43
CA ARG A 10 -2.78 11.15 -0.97
C ARG A 10 -1.42 10.54 -1.20
N VAL A 11 -1.40 9.34 -1.76
CA VAL A 11 -0.17 8.63 -2.04
C VAL A 11 -0.27 7.98 -3.40
N THR A 12 0.87 7.63 -3.97
CA THR A 12 0.94 6.89 -5.22
C THR A 12 1.42 5.49 -4.91
N PHE A 13 0.65 4.49 -5.33
CA PHE A 13 1.03 3.11 -5.18
C PHE A 13 1.70 2.64 -6.45
N LEU A 14 2.85 1.99 -6.31
CA LEU A 14 3.63 1.46 -7.42
C LEU A 14 3.76 -0.05 -7.25
N ASP A 15 3.79 -0.77 -8.38
CA ASP A 15 4.20 -2.17 -8.29
C ASP A 15 5.73 -2.23 -8.22
N GLN A 16 6.27 -3.43 -7.99
CA GLN A 16 7.71 -3.56 -7.79
C GLN A 16 8.52 -3.19 -9.03
N THR A 17 7.91 -3.22 -10.21
CA THR A 17 8.60 -2.86 -11.45
C THR A 17 8.47 -1.38 -11.76
N GLY A 18 7.54 -0.69 -11.12
CA GLY A 18 7.25 0.70 -11.42
C GLY A 18 6.39 0.89 -12.65
N ALA A 19 5.99 -0.19 -13.33
CA ALA A 19 5.20 -0.08 -14.55
C ALA A 19 3.76 0.28 -14.29
N LYS A 20 3.23 -0.09 -13.13
CA LYS A 20 1.86 0.22 -12.75
C LYS A 20 1.87 1.21 -11.60
N SER A 21 1.00 2.19 -11.66
CA SER A 21 0.86 3.14 -10.57
C SER A 21 -0.59 3.55 -10.42
N VAL A 22 -0.99 3.79 -9.19
CA VAL A 22 -2.33 4.24 -8.85
C VAL A 22 -2.20 5.29 -7.77
N GLU A 23 -2.81 6.45 -8.02
CA GLU A 23 -2.87 7.50 -7.01
C GLU A 23 -4.19 7.37 -6.26
N ALA A 24 -4.13 7.45 -4.94
CA ALA A 24 -5.34 7.31 -4.13
C ALA A 24 -5.18 8.09 -2.84
N VAL A 25 -6.32 8.50 -2.28
CA VAL A 25 -6.35 9.11 -0.95
C VAL A 25 -6.78 8.03 0.03
N ILE A 26 -5.95 7.79 1.02
CA ILE A 26 -6.20 6.75 2.02
C ILE A 26 -6.58 7.41 3.33
N ALA A 27 -7.68 6.99 3.91
CA ALA A 27 -8.11 7.54 5.19
C ALA A 27 -7.04 7.28 6.25
N ASP A 28 -6.82 8.26 7.11
CA ASP A 28 -5.74 8.20 8.08
C ASP A 28 -5.92 7.13 9.13
N THR A 29 -7.12 6.60 9.27
CA THR A 29 -7.43 5.58 10.25
C THR A 29 -7.36 4.16 9.70
N VAL A 30 -7.10 4.01 8.39
CA VAL A 30 -7.10 2.69 7.76
C VAL A 30 -5.72 2.07 7.89
N GLN A 31 -5.68 0.85 8.39
CA GLN A 31 -4.42 0.12 8.55
C GLN A 31 -3.98 -0.50 7.23
N VAL A 32 -2.68 -0.75 7.13
CA VAL A 32 -2.07 -1.32 5.93
C VAL A 32 -2.77 -2.61 5.51
N LYS A 33 -3.11 -3.47 6.48
CA LYS A 33 -3.75 -4.74 6.16
C LYS A 33 -5.10 -4.57 5.46
N ARG A 34 -5.73 -3.41 5.59
CA ARG A 34 -6.97 -3.12 4.89
C ARG A 34 -6.73 -2.41 3.58
N ILE A 35 -5.62 -1.68 3.48
CA ILE A 35 -5.27 -0.99 2.26
C ILE A 35 -4.88 -1.99 1.16
N LEU A 36 -4.12 -3.01 1.53
CA LEU A 36 -3.55 -3.94 0.55
C LEU A 36 -4.58 -4.61 -0.34
N PRO A 37 -5.66 -5.21 0.20
CA PRO A 37 -6.63 -5.88 -0.69
C PRO A 37 -7.24 -4.93 -1.71
N ASN A 38 -7.53 -3.70 -1.30
CA ASN A 38 -8.12 -2.72 -2.19
C ASN A 38 -7.17 -2.28 -3.27
N ILE A 39 -5.90 -2.08 -2.91
CA ILE A 39 -4.90 -1.63 -3.86
C ILE A 39 -4.55 -2.75 -4.84
N ILE A 40 -4.46 -3.98 -4.36
CA ILE A 40 -4.20 -5.13 -5.21
C ILE A 40 -5.29 -5.23 -6.29
N THR A 41 -6.55 -5.05 -5.90
CA THR A 41 -7.65 -5.07 -6.84
C THR A 41 -7.56 -3.89 -7.81
N LYS A 42 -7.29 -2.70 -7.32
CA LYS A 42 -7.20 -1.52 -8.17
C LYS A 42 -6.07 -1.61 -9.18
N MET A 43 -4.96 -2.19 -8.77
CA MET A 43 -3.79 -2.33 -9.64
C MET A 43 -3.87 -3.59 -10.50
N ASN A 44 -4.91 -4.38 -10.30
CA ASN A 44 -5.11 -5.61 -11.06
C ASN A 44 -3.94 -6.57 -10.89
N LEU A 45 -3.46 -6.68 -9.66
CA LEU A 45 -2.37 -7.59 -9.34
C LEU A 45 -2.94 -8.98 -9.06
N PRO A 46 -2.15 -10.03 -9.28
CA PRO A 46 -2.65 -11.39 -9.02
C PRO A 46 -2.93 -11.61 -7.56
N VAL A 47 -4.04 -12.30 -7.27
CA VAL A 47 -4.39 -12.66 -5.91
C VAL A 47 -4.01 -14.10 -5.58
N MET A 48 -3.67 -14.88 -6.59
CA MET A 48 -3.26 -16.28 -6.44
C MET A 48 -1.93 -16.48 -7.11
N GLY A 49 -1.07 -17.25 -6.46
CA GLY A 49 0.20 -17.61 -7.05
C GLY A 49 0.08 -18.75 -8.04
N PRO A 50 1.17 -19.11 -8.71
CA PRO A 50 1.16 -20.19 -9.70
C PRO A 50 0.84 -21.55 -9.08
N ASP A 51 1.01 -21.69 -7.77
CA ASP A 51 0.69 -22.92 -7.07
C ASP A 51 -0.76 -22.96 -6.60
N GLY A 52 -1.56 -21.96 -6.93
CA GLY A 52 -2.96 -21.89 -6.50
C GLY A 52 -3.14 -21.37 -5.08
N GLN A 53 -2.07 -20.99 -4.43
CA GLN A 53 -2.15 -20.43 -3.08
C GLN A 53 -2.35 -18.92 -3.12
N PRO A 54 -3.04 -18.34 -2.12
CA PRO A 54 -3.19 -16.89 -2.08
C PRO A 54 -1.83 -16.20 -1.99
N MET A 55 -1.69 -15.11 -2.72
CA MET A 55 -0.48 -14.32 -2.65
C MET A 55 -0.60 -13.30 -1.56
N SER A 56 0.49 -13.11 -0.82
CA SER A 56 0.60 -12.04 0.17
C SER A 56 1.40 -10.90 -0.42
N TYR A 57 1.08 -9.70 0.02
CA TYR A 57 1.78 -8.50 -0.42
C TYR A 57 2.19 -7.67 0.78
N SER A 58 3.20 -6.84 0.59
CA SER A 58 3.61 -5.88 1.60
C SER A 58 3.76 -4.52 0.96
N LEU A 59 3.75 -3.49 1.80
CA LEU A 59 3.94 -2.11 1.36
C LEU A 59 5.25 -1.59 1.90
N ASP A 60 6.04 -0.96 1.02
CA ASP A 60 7.25 -0.26 1.41
C ASP A 60 7.07 1.22 1.16
N HIS A 61 7.47 2.04 2.13
CA HIS A 61 7.45 3.49 2.00
C HIS A 61 8.72 3.90 1.27
N LYS A 62 8.57 4.36 0.03
CA LYS A 62 9.72 4.63 -0.82
C LYS A 62 10.61 5.74 -0.25
N GLU A 63 10.01 6.85 0.15
CA GLU A 63 10.77 8.00 0.66
C GLU A 63 11.45 7.68 1.98
N GLY A 64 10.82 6.84 2.80
CA GLY A 64 11.39 6.49 4.10
C GLY A 64 12.27 5.27 4.07
N GLY A 65 12.25 4.50 2.99
CA GLY A 65 13.05 3.29 2.87
C GLY A 65 12.67 2.21 3.87
N LYS A 66 11.41 2.15 4.26
CA LYS A 66 10.98 1.21 5.30
C LYS A 66 9.78 0.40 4.83
N ARG A 67 9.72 -0.83 5.31
CA ARG A 67 8.52 -1.65 5.13
C ARG A 67 7.49 -1.30 6.19
N LEU A 68 6.25 -1.12 5.76
CA LEU A 68 5.16 -0.80 6.66
C LEU A 68 4.62 -2.07 7.28
N GLN A 69 4.15 -1.97 8.52
CA GLN A 69 3.56 -3.10 9.22
C GLN A 69 2.07 -3.14 9.00
N GLU A 70 1.51 -4.34 9.04
CA GLU A 70 0.09 -4.54 8.73
C GLU A 70 -0.85 -3.76 9.62
N ASN A 71 -0.45 -3.57 10.86
CA ASN A 71 -1.31 -2.89 11.83
C ASN A 71 -1.06 -1.40 11.93
N GLN A 72 -0.18 -0.86 11.08
CA GLN A 72 0.09 0.58 11.06
C GLN A 72 -0.87 1.29 10.12
N THR A 73 -1.21 2.53 10.48
CA THR A 73 -1.82 3.47 9.54
C THR A 73 -0.71 4.21 8.82
N LEU A 74 -1.04 4.85 7.69
CA LEU A 74 -0.01 5.59 6.94
C LEU A 74 0.61 6.72 7.76
N PRO A 75 -0.18 7.56 8.45
CA PRO A 75 0.46 8.61 9.26
C PRO A 75 1.34 8.06 10.37
N ALA A 76 0.91 6.96 11.00
CA ALA A 76 1.71 6.36 12.07
C ALA A 76 3.04 5.82 11.54
N ALA A 77 3.07 5.45 10.27
CA ALA A 77 4.28 4.96 9.64
C ALA A 77 5.17 6.07 9.08
N GLY A 78 4.73 7.33 9.20
CA GLY A 78 5.50 8.45 8.70
C GLY A 78 5.26 8.78 7.25
N VAL A 79 4.23 8.24 6.65
CA VAL A 79 3.88 8.51 5.26
C VAL A 79 3.21 9.87 5.17
N LYS A 80 3.60 10.67 4.19
CA LYS A 80 3.10 12.02 4.02
C LYS A 80 2.44 12.18 2.68
N GLU A 81 1.72 13.28 2.55
CA GLU A 81 1.04 13.62 1.32
C GLU A 81 2.03 13.64 0.15
N GLY A 82 1.67 12.95 -0.93
CA GLY A 82 2.51 12.89 -2.10
C GLY A 82 3.55 11.80 -2.11
N ASP A 83 3.67 11.05 -1.02
CA ASP A 83 4.66 9.98 -0.94
C ASP A 83 4.28 8.80 -1.81
N HIS A 84 5.24 7.91 -1.99
CA HIS A 84 5.07 6.72 -2.82
C HIS A 84 5.15 5.47 -1.97
N LEU A 85 4.29 4.52 -2.27
CA LEU A 85 4.27 3.22 -1.60
C LEU A 85 4.43 2.14 -2.65
N ILE A 86 5.34 1.21 -2.42
CA ILE A 86 5.62 0.15 -3.38
C ILE A 86 4.98 -1.14 -2.86
N VAL A 87 4.23 -1.79 -3.73
CA VAL A 87 3.55 -3.04 -3.42
C VAL A 87 4.44 -4.18 -3.87
N TYR A 88 4.91 -4.99 -2.92
CA TYR A 88 5.77 -6.13 -3.20
C TYR A 88 5.04 -7.42 -2.93
N PRO A 89 5.11 -8.39 -3.85
CA PRO A 89 4.62 -9.72 -3.51
C PRO A 89 5.58 -10.37 -2.53
N GLU A 90 5.01 -11.04 -1.54
CA GLU A 90 5.82 -11.78 -0.58
C GLU A 90 5.86 -13.23 -1.02
N ILE A 91 7.05 -13.77 -1.14
CA ILE A 91 7.23 -15.17 -1.49
C ILE A 91 7.53 -15.91 -0.20
N VAL A 92 6.65 -16.83 0.13
CA VAL A 92 6.86 -17.69 1.29
C VAL A 92 7.57 -18.91 0.78
N ALA A 93 8.85 -19.02 1.13
CA ALA A 93 9.63 -20.20 0.83
C ALA A 93 9.20 -21.27 1.81
N GLY A 94 8.59 -22.31 1.29
CA GLY A 94 8.09 -23.25 2.20
C GLY A 94 8.29 -24.60 2.02
#